data_1f7d0465faf80b1bba1d8057f449e654
#
_entry.id   1f7d0465faf80b1bba1d8057f449e654
#
_cell.length_a   1.000
_cell.length_b   1.000
_cell.length_c   1.000
_cell.angle_alpha   90.00
_cell.angle_beta   90.00
_cell.angle_gamma   90.00
#
_symmetry.space_group_name_H-M   'P 1'
#
loop_
_entity.id
_entity.type
_entity.pdbx_description
1 polymer ?
#
loop_
_entity_poly.entity_id
_entity_poly.type
_entity_poly.pdbx_seq_one_letter_code
_entity_poly.pdbx_strand_id
1 'polypeptide(L)'
;MKINLTIDIEKCVQCHSCIAECPFDLINADKAGFPQLRKAALRRCIRCGHCMAVCSSAALDITISPLAASISVDKKLLPAPRSVEHLLKSRRSIRTYKKRVADHETLAAILDVSRYAPSAHNCQSAHWIMVEDPAEVKRLAGLVVDYMRDIKVFPGLIRAWEQGEDKVLRGAPHLAICHADPKKSEHPVEDCTLSTAYLDLSASSFGLGSCWAGFLVQAAHRYQPLADALDLPENHLVYTAVMLGYPKFRYRRIPQRDELKVSWR
;
A
#
# COMPACT_ATOMS: atom_id res chain seq x y z
N MET A 1 -24.01 -4.19 -2.25
CA MET A 1 -24.42 -3.18 -1.24
C MET A 1 -25.09 -2.02 -1.96
N LYS A 2 -26.31 -1.60 -1.54
CA LYS A 2 -27.00 -0.45 -2.14
C LYS A 2 -26.27 0.85 -1.77
N ILE A 3 -25.98 1.69 -2.76
CA ILE A 3 -25.45 3.03 -2.52
C ILE A 3 -26.64 3.92 -2.20
N ASN A 4 -26.59 4.57 -1.05
CA ASN A 4 -27.56 5.60 -0.66
C ASN A 4 -26.81 6.84 -0.20
N LEU A 5 -27.32 8.01 -0.57
CA LEU A 5 -26.82 9.30 -0.16
C LEU A 5 -27.94 9.99 0.61
N THR A 6 -27.65 10.41 1.81
CA THR A 6 -28.53 11.16 2.68
C THR A 6 -27.98 12.55 2.92
N ILE A 7 -28.89 13.54 2.96
CA ILE A 7 -28.53 14.95 3.19
C ILE A 7 -29.30 15.44 4.40
N ASP A 8 -28.55 15.98 5.34
CA ASP A 8 -29.09 16.79 6.41
C ASP A 8 -29.38 18.20 5.84
N ILE A 9 -30.65 18.46 5.53
CA ILE A 9 -31.08 19.72 4.88
C ILE A 9 -30.86 20.93 5.73
N GLU A 10 -30.88 20.80 7.07
CA GLU A 10 -30.62 21.91 8.00
C GLU A 10 -29.15 22.32 8.01
N LYS A 11 -28.24 21.37 7.78
CA LYS A 11 -26.80 21.62 7.69
C LYS A 11 -26.32 21.94 6.27
N CYS A 12 -27.07 21.53 5.25
CA CYS A 12 -26.63 21.70 3.87
C CYS A 12 -26.72 23.15 3.41
N VAL A 13 -25.58 23.76 3.16
CA VAL A 13 -25.47 25.14 2.66
C VAL A 13 -25.54 25.26 1.13
N GLN A 14 -25.88 24.18 0.44
CA GLN A 14 -26.04 24.10 -1.03
C GLN A 14 -24.81 24.63 -1.82
N CYS A 15 -23.60 24.45 -1.28
CA CYS A 15 -22.36 24.92 -1.92
C CYS A 15 -21.97 24.10 -3.16
N HIS A 16 -22.61 22.96 -3.41
CA HIS A 16 -22.42 22.04 -4.53
C HIS A 16 -21.01 21.45 -4.67
N SER A 17 -20.13 21.59 -3.69
CA SER A 17 -18.79 20.99 -3.72
C SER A 17 -18.84 19.48 -3.92
N CYS A 18 -19.77 18.75 -3.31
CA CYS A 18 -19.97 17.32 -3.48
C CYS A 18 -20.39 16.92 -4.91
N ILE A 19 -21.06 17.82 -5.65
CA ILE A 19 -21.41 17.64 -7.05
C ILE A 19 -20.18 17.80 -7.92
N ALA A 20 -19.42 18.88 -7.69
CA ALA A 20 -18.20 19.20 -8.45
C ALA A 20 -17.09 18.14 -8.27
N GLU A 21 -16.94 17.58 -7.06
CA GLU A 21 -15.91 16.60 -6.74
C GLU A 21 -16.23 15.18 -7.24
N CYS A 22 -17.41 14.91 -7.76
CA CYS A 22 -17.74 13.58 -8.25
C CYS A 22 -17.11 13.31 -9.64
N PRO A 23 -16.07 12.45 -9.76
CA PRO A 23 -15.32 12.30 -11.01
C PRO A 23 -16.15 11.69 -12.15
N PHE A 24 -17.31 11.12 -11.84
CA PHE A 24 -18.22 10.52 -12.82
C PHE A 24 -19.55 11.25 -12.94
N ASP A 25 -19.66 12.45 -12.41
CA ASP A 25 -20.87 13.29 -12.46
C ASP A 25 -22.14 12.53 -12.02
N LEU A 26 -22.04 11.80 -10.90
CA LEU A 26 -23.11 10.95 -10.39
C LEU A 26 -24.02 11.63 -9.36
N ILE A 27 -23.75 12.89 -9.04
CA ILE A 27 -24.53 13.72 -8.12
C ILE A 27 -24.99 14.95 -8.89
N ASN A 28 -26.24 15.34 -8.72
CA ASN A 28 -26.79 16.58 -9.28
C ASN A 28 -27.64 17.29 -8.22
N ALA A 29 -27.96 18.55 -8.40
CA ALA A 29 -28.92 19.24 -7.58
C ALA A 29 -30.36 18.79 -7.93
N ASP A 30 -31.21 18.64 -6.94
CA ASP A 30 -32.66 18.51 -7.12
C ASP A 30 -33.29 19.87 -7.41
N LYS A 31 -34.64 19.93 -7.49
CA LYS A 31 -35.38 21.18 -7.77
C LYS A 31 -35.23 22.21 -6.66
N ALA A 32 -34.94 21.78 -5.43
CA ALA A 32 -34.73 22.64 -4.26
C ALA A 32 -33.27 23.04 -4.06
N GLY A 33 -32.33 22.51 -4.93
CA GLY A 33 -30.91 22.81 -4.87
C GLY A 33 -30.10 21.82 -4.02
N PHE A 34 -30.70 20.78 -3.44
CA PHE A 34 -30.00 19.79 -2.64
C PHE A 34 -29.36 18.70 -3.50
N PRO A 35 -28.16 18.19 -3.10
CA PRO A 35 -27.50 17.12 -3.83
C PRO A 35 -28.29 15.80 -3.75
N GLN A 36 -28.44 15.15 -4.91
CA GLN A 36 -29.05 13.83 -5.01
C GLN A 36 -28.27 12.92 -5.98
N LEU A 37 -28.35 11.59 -5.75
CA LEU A 37 -27.72 10.62 -6.65
C LEU A 37 -28.50 10.50 -7.96
N ARG A 38 -27.78 10.52 -9.08
CA ARG A 38 -28.32 10.11 -10.38
C ARG A 38 -28.56 8.60 -10.41
N LYS A 39 -29.50 8.11 -11.18
CA LYS A 39 -29.76 6.66 -11.36
C LYS A 39 -28.51 5.86 -11.75
N ALA A 40 -27.63 6.47 -12.55
CA ALA A 40 -26.36 5.87 -12.98
C ALA A 40 -25.39 5.58 -11.81
N ALA A 41 -25.52 6.25 -10.67
CA ALA A 41 -24.65 6.07 -9.50
C ALA A 41 -24.63 4.62 -8.97
N LEU A 42 -25.77 3.90 -9.06
CA LEU A 42 -25.88 2.52 -8.62
C LEU A 42 -24.89 1.56 -9.34
N ARG A 43 -24.46 1.91 -10.55
CA ARG A 43 -23.56 1.07 -11.37
C ARG A 43 -22.16 1.67 -11.53
N ARG A 44 -22.02 3.00 -11.48
CA ARG A 44 -20.80 3.71 -11.86
C ARG A 44 -20.03 4.33 -10.70
N CYS A 45 -20.59 4.33 -9.48
CA CYS A 45 -19.92 4.89 -8.33
C CYS A 45 -18.72 4.02 -7.91
N ILE A 46 -17.53 4.61 -7.94
CA ILE A 46 -16.27 3.97 -7.53
C ILE A 46 -16.03 3.98 -6.02
N ARG A 47 -17.00 4.38 -5.23
CA ARG A 47 -16.99 4.36 -3.75
C ARG A 47 -15.83 5.15 -3.13
N CYS A 48 -15.37 6.22 -3.76
CA CYS A 48 -14.21 6.99 -3.30
C CYS A 48 -14.49 7.87 -2.07
N GLY A 49 -15.76 8.14 -1.72
CA GLY A 49 -16.12 8.94 -0.56
C GLY A 49 -15.86 10.46 -0.69
N HIS A 50 -15.32 10.96 -1.82
CA HIS A 50 -14.96 12.37 -2.01
C HIS A 50 -16.14 13.33 -1.75
N CYS A 51 -17.35 12.96 -2.19
CA CYS A 51 -18.54 13.77 -1.99
C CYS A 51 -18.85 13.98 -0.51
N MET A 52 -18.63 13.01 0.34
CA MET A 52 -18.77 13.13 1.79
C MET A 52 -17.58 13.90 2.39
N ALA A 53 -16.36 13.55 1.97
CA ALA A 53 -15.14 14.11 2.54
C ALA A 53 -14.98 15.62 2.28
N VAL A 54 -15.50 16.15 1.15
CA VAL A 54 -15.44 17.57 0.80
C VAL A 54 -16.52 18.42 1.49
N CYS A 55 -17.52 17.79 2.12
CA CYS A 55 -18.64 18.49 2.72
C CYS A 55 -18.23 19.24 4.01
N SER A 56 -18.03 20.55 3.91
CA SER A 56 -17.55 21.39 5.01
C SER A 56 -18.52 21.49 6.18
N SER A 57 -19.83 21.34 5.93
CA SER A 57 -20.88 21.36 6.95
C SER A 57 -21.23 19.96 7.48
N ALA A 58 -20.56 18.91 7.02
CA ALA A 58 -20.86 17.53 7.36
C ALA A 58 -22.35 17.17 7.17
N ALA A 59 -22.99 17.75 6.16
CA ALA A 59 -24.39 17.53 5.84
C ALA A 59 -24.63 16.31 4.98
N LEU A 60 -23.59 15.76 4.34
CA LEU A 60 -23.72 14.63 3.41
C LEU A 60 -23.19 13.35 4.03
N ASP A 61 -24.02 12.32 4.01
CA ASP A 61 -23.64 10.97 4.37
C ASP A 61 -23.87 10.00 3.19
N ILE A 62 -23.00 9.01 3.04
CA ILE A 62 -23.09 8.00 1.98
C ILE A 62 -22.79 6.61 2.55
N THR A 63 -23.69 5.65 2.33
CA THR A 63 -23.63 4.31 2.95
C THR A 63 -22.32 3.54 2.74
N ILE A 64 -21.59 3.84 1.68
CA ILE A 64 -20.33 3.18 1.33
C ILE A 64 -19.10 3.78 2.01
N SER A 65 -19.23 4.96 2.59
CA SER A 65 -18.22 5.68 3.36
C SER A 65 -18.95 6.56 4.37
N PRO A 66 -19.52 5.98 5.46
CA PRO A 66 -20.33 6.70 6.40
C PRO A 66 -19.57 7.81 7.10
N LEU A 67 -20.20 8.97 7.26
CA LEU A 67 -19.62 10.12 7.96
C LEU A 67 -19.18 9.74 9.39
N ALA A 68 -19.97 8.93 10.08
CA ALA A 68 -19.68 8.48 11.45
C ALA A 68 -18.42 7.60 11.55
N ALA A 69 -18.00 6.94 10.45
CA ALA A 69 -16.78 6.13 10.39
C ALA A 69 -15.60 6.92 9.83
N SER A 70 -15.78 8.17 9.42
CA SER A 70 -14.73 9.02 8.86
C SER A 70 -13.95 9.73 9.96
N ILE A 71 -12.66 9.99 9.68
CA ILE A 71 -11.77 10.73 10.58
C ILE A 71 -11.58 12.12 10.00
N SER A 72 -11.77 13.16 10.83
CA SER A 72 -11.52 14.54 10.43
C SER A 72 -10.03 14.77 10.16
N VAL A 73 -9.74 15.52 9.10
CA VAL A 73 -8.36 15.94 8.82
C VAL A 73 -7.90 16.94 9.87
N ASP A 74 -6.89 16.56 10.66
CA ASP A 74 -6.22 17.49 11.58
C ASP A 74 -5.09 18.24 10.85
N LYS A 75 -5.31 19.52 10.58
CA LYS A 75 -4.32 20.39 9.92
C LYS A 75 -3.01 20.51 10.69
N LYS A 76 -3.02 20.29 12.01
CA LYS A 76 -1.80 20.35 12.85
C LYS A 76 -0.87 19.16 12.60
N LEU A 77 -1.41 18.04 12.11
CA LEU A 77 -0.65 16.85 11.79
C LEU A 77 -0.10 16.86 10.37
N LEU A 78 -0.47 17.84 9.54
CA LEU A 78 0.11 17.96 8.20
C LEU A 78 1.58 18.34 8.31
N PRO A 79 2.50 17.54 7.74
CA PRO A 79 3.92 17.80 7.86
C PRO A 79 4.32 19.02 7.02
N ALA A 80 5.29 19.80 7.52
CA ALA A 80 5.89 20.87 6.74
C ALA A 80 6.60 20.29 5.48
N PRO A 81 6.67 21.05 4.36
CA PRO A 81 7.28 20.58 3.12
C PRO A 81 8.70 20.03 3.32
N ARG A 82 9.51 20.67 4.17
CA ARG A 82 10.87 20.23 4.51
C ARG A 82 10.91 18.86 5.20
N SER A 83 9.90 18.54 6.01
CA SER A 83 9.80 17.24 6.70
C SER A 83 9.49 16.12 5.71
N VAL A 84 8.56 16.36 4.77
CA VAL A 84 8.23 15.41 3.70
C VAL A 84 9.43 15.18 2.79
N GLU A 85 10.07 16.27 2.35
CA GLU A 85 11.28 16.21 1.51
C GLU A 85 12.38 15.39 2.19
N HIS A 86 12.63 15.63 3.47
CA HIS A 86 13.64 14.89 4.24
C HIS A 86 13.30 13.41 4.35
N LEU A 87 12.05 13.05 4.67
CA LEU A 87 11.58 11.66 4.72
C LEU A 87 11.87 10.93 3.40
N LEU A 88 11.43 11.52 2.29
CA LEU A 88 11.58 10.92 0.96
C LEU A 88 13.03 10.74 0.55
N LYS A 89 13.88 11.76 0.81
CA LYS A 89 15.31 11.75 0.45
C LYS A 89 16.14 10.85 1.37
N SER A 90 15.80 10.75 2.65
CA SER A 90 16.57 9.98 3.64
C SER A 90 16.23 8.50 3.67
N ARG A 91 15.06 8.09 3.16
CA ARG A 91 14.65 6.68 3.07
C ARG A 91 15.72 5.85 2.34
N ARG A 92 16.07 4.70 2.91
CA ARG A 92 17.04 3.75 2.33
C ARG A 92 16.49 2.34 2.37
N SER A 93 16.90 1.53 1.41
CA SER A 93 16.70 0.08 1.46
C SER A 93 17.56 -0.52 2.57
N ILE A 94 16.92 -0.95 3.64
CA ILE A 94 17.59 -1.56 4.80
C ILE A 94 17.88 -3.03 4.49
N ARG A 95 19.16 -3.42 4.59
CA ARG A 95 19.64 -4.76 4.22
C ARG A 95 20.35 -5.48 5.36
N THR A 96 20.31 -4.89 6.56
CA THR A 96 20.89 -5.48 7.77
C THR A 96 19.98 -5.13 8.94
N TYR A 97 19.45 -6.14 9.58
CA TYR A 97 18.45 -6.01 10.63
C TYR A 97 19.01 -6.44 11.99
N LYS A 98 18.40 -5.92 13.04
CA LYS A 98 18.56 -6.44 14.39
C LYS A 98 17.77 -7.74 14.52
N LYS A 99 18.15 -8.60 15.50
CA LYS A 99 17.38 -9.83 15.81
C LYS A 99 16.02 -9.55 16.45
N ARG A 100 15.77 -8.31 16.90
CA ARG A 100 14.50 -7.89 17.50
C ARG A 100 13.39 -7.99 16.48
N VAL A 101 12.29 -8.64 16.83
CA VAL A 101 11.03 -8.68 16.06
C VAL A 101 10.15 -7.48 16.44
N ALA A 102 9.33 -7.02 15.51
CA ALA A 102 8.25 -6.08 15.81
C ALA A 102 7.05 -6.86 16.34
N ASP A 103 6.26 -6.21 17.19
CA ASP A 103 5.00 -6.77 17.66
C ASP A 103 3.92 -6.70 16.57
N HIS A 104 2.87 -7.50 16.76
CA HIS A 104 1.74 -7.59 15.84
C HIS A 104 1.09 -6.21 15.62
N GLU A 105 0.90 -5.44 16.67
CA GLU A 105 0.26 -4.12 16.62
C GLU A 105 1.04 -3.16 15.73
N THR A 106 2.37 -3.16 15.82
CA THR A 106 3.24 -2.36 14.95
C THR A 106 3.11 -2.79 13.48
N LEU A 107 3.10 -4.10 13.21
CA LEU A 107 2.95 -4.62 11.84
C LEU A 107 1.56 -4.35 11.28
N ALA A 108 0.52 -4.49 12.09
CA ALA A 108 -0.85 -4.16 11.70
C ALA A 108 -1.01 -2.66 11.39
N ALA A 109 -0.45 -1.79 12.23
CA ALA A 109 -0.52 -0.34 12.03
C ALA A 109 0.19 0.11 10.74
N ILE A 110 1.34 -0.46 10.41
CA ILE A 110 2.05 -0.12 9.16
C ILE A 110 1.28 -0.61 7.91
N LEU A 111 0.61 -1.76 8.00
CA LEU A 111 -0.27 -2.26 6.95
C LEU A 111 -1.51 -1.38 6.80
N ASP A 112 -2.09 -0.90 7.91
CA ASP A 112 -3.27 -0.03 7.87
C ASP A 112 -2.99 1.28 7.11
N VAL A 113 -1.79 1.86 7.25
CA VAL A 113 -1.38 3.02 6.45
C VAL A 113 -1.38 2.71 4.95
N SER A 114 -0.96 1.52 4.55
CA SER A 114 -0.84 1.15 3.14
C SER A 114 -2.17 1.10 2.39
N ARG A 115 -3.30 0.86 3.07
CA ARG A 115 -4.65 0.83 2.46
C ARG A 115 -5.16 2.21 2.01
N TYR A 116 -4.50 3.29 2.43
CA TYR A 116 -4.81 4.65 1.98
C TYR A 116 -4.09 5.05 0.69
N ALA A 117 -3.29 4.17 0.11
CA ALA A 117 -2.69 4.40 -1.20
C ALA A 117 -3.79 4.54 -2.27
N PRO A 118 -3.62 5.45 -3.24
CA PRO A 118 -4.55 5.56 -4.35
C PRO A 118 -4.52 4.28 -5.20
N SER A 119 -5.66 3.94 -5.79
CA SER A 119 -5.79 2.81 -6.71
C SER A 119 -6.67 3.20 -7.89
N ALA A 120 -6.50 2.53 -9.03
CA ALA A 120 -7.31 2.77 -10.22
C ALA A 120 -8.80 2.61 -9.88
N HIS A 121 -9.62 3.60 -10.22
CA HIS A 121 -11.06 3.62 -9.91
C HIS A 121 -11.39 3.30 -8.43
N ASN A 122 -10.47 3.58 -7.51
CA ASN A 122 -10.60 3.24 -6.09
C ASN A 122 -10.93 1.75 -5.85
N CYS A 123 -10.38 0.86 -6.67
CA CYS A 123 -10.67 -0.57 -6.61
C CYS A 123 -10.10 -1.24 -5.34
N GLN A 124 -9.09 -0.63 -4.70
CA GLN A 124 -8.47 -1.12 -3.47
C GLN A 124 -8.08 -2.60 -3.58
N SER A 125 -7.45 -2.96 -4.70
CA SER A 125 -7.16 -4.34 -5.09
C SER A 125 -5.98 -4.97 -4.36
N ALA A 126 -5.18 -4.18 -3.65
CA ALA A 126 -4.02 -4.66 -2.92
C ALA A 126 -4.42 -5.49 -1.70
N HIS A 127 -4.00 -6.75 -1.67
CA HIS A 127 -4.11 -7.66 -0.54
C HIS A 127 -2.72 -7.97 0.01
N TRP A 128 -2.64 -8.37 1.27
CA TRP A 128 -1.38 -8.58 1.94
C TRP A 128 -1.29 -9.93 2.64
N ILE A 129 -0.12 -10.58 2.51
CA ILE A 129 0.36 -11.58 3.44
C ILE A 129 1.44 -10.92 4.30
N MET A 130 1.24 -10.89 5.62
CA MET A 130 2.27 -10.49 6.57
C MET A 130 2.85 -11.74 7.23
N VAL A 131 4.11 -12.03 6.94
CA VAL A 131 4.86 -13.10 7.59
C VAL A 131 5.55 -12.52 8.82
N GLU A 132 5.05 -12.84 9.99
CA GLU A 132 5.54 -12.32 11.27
C GLU A 132 6.66 -13.19 11.86
N ASP A 133 6.62 -14.51 11.62
CA ASP A 133 7.60 -15.45 12.15
C ASP A 133 8.90 -15.43 11.33
N PRO A 134 10.06 -15.11 11.96
CA PRO A 134 11.36 -15.16 11.30
C PRO A 134 11.73 -16.54 10.75
N ALA A 135 11.24 -17.64 11.35
CA ALA A 135 11.49 -18.99 10.87
C ALA A 135 10.78 -19.21 9.53
N GLU A 136 9.56 -18.73 9.40
CA GLU A 136 8.82 -18.79 8.15
C GLU A 136 9.44 -17.89 7.06
N VAL A 137 9.89 -16.67 7.41
CA VAL A 137 10.65 -15.84 6.46
C VAL A 137 11.88 -16.57 5.94
N LYS A 138 12.63 -17.26 6.83
CA LYS A 138 13.79 -18.06 6.44
C LYS A 138 13.39 -19.25 5.57
N ARG A 139 12.27 -19.92 5.84
CA ARG A 139 11.76 -21.02 5.01
C ARG A 139 11.47 -20.53 3.58
N LEU A 140 10.77 -19.39 3.45
CA LEU A 140 10.48 -18.78 2.14
C LEU A 140 11.76 -18.35 1.42
N ALA A 141 12.78 -17.85 2.15
CA ALA A 141 14.09 -17.55 1.57
C ALA A 141 14.75 -18.80 0.99
N GLY A 142 14.63 -19.95 1.65
CA GLY A 142 15.11 -21.25 1.16
C GLY A 142 14.48 -21.63 -0.17
N LEU A 143 13.15 -21.49 -0.30
CA LEU A 143 12.44 -21.76 -1.57
C LEU A 143 12.90 -20.84 -2.71
N VAL A 144 13.23 -19.59 -2.41
CA VAL A 144 13.82 -18.68 -3.42
C VAL A 144 15.20 -19.14 -3.83
N VAL A 145 16.00 -19.65 -2.90
CA VAL A 145 17.33 -20.23 -3.22
C VAL A 145 17.20 -21.51 -4.07
N ASP A 146 16.21 -22.35 -3.77
CA ASP A 146 15.93 -23.55 -4.57
C ASP A 146 15.54 -23.19 -6.00
N TYR A 147 14.68 -22.17 -6.17
CA TYR A 147 14.42 -21.62 -7.50
C TYR A 147 15.69 -21.16 -8.21
N MET A 148 16.60 -20.45 -7.50
CA MET A 148 17.88 -20.01 -8.09
C MET A 148 18.77 -21.20 -8.52
N ARG A 149 18.73 -22.31 -7.78
CA ARG A 149 19.44 -23.56 -8.14
C ARG A 149 18.87 -24.17 -9.43
N ASP A 150 17.54 -24.26 -9.51
CA ASP A 150 16.87 -24.86 -10.67
C ASP A 150 17.18 -24.10 -11.96
N ILE A 151 17.15 -22.79 -11.93
CA ILE A 151 17.44 -21.95 -13.10
C ILE A 151 18.94 -21.60 -13.26
N LYS A 152 19.81 -22.11 -12.38
CA LYS A 152 21.27 -21.96 -12.40
C LYS A 152 21.77 -20.52 -12.42
N VAL A 153 21.15 -19.65 -11.61
CA VAL A 153 21.53 -18.22 -11.48
C VAL A 153 22.03 -17.89 -10.09
N PHE A 154 22.76 -16.79 -9.98
CA PHE A 154 23.27 -16.24 -8.71
C PHE A 154 24.05 -17.24 -7.82
N PRO A 155 25.06 -17.96 -8.36
CA PRO A 155 25.79 -18.99 -7.60
C PRO A 155 26.42 -18.43 -6.30
N GLY A 156 26.72 -17.14 -6.25
CA GLY A 156 27.22 -16.50 -5.03
C GLY A 156 26.19 -16.42 -3.90
N LEU A 157 24.90 -16.24 -4.22
CA LEU A 157 23.82 -16.24 -3.22
C LEU A 157 23.54 -17.65 -2.73
N ILE A 158 23.59 -18.64 -3.62
CA ILE A 158 23.45 -20.07 -3.29
C ILE A 158 24.55 -20.48 -2.31
N ARG A 159 25.83 -20.20 -2.63
CA ARG A 159 26.96 -20.51 -1.73
C ARG A 159 26.84 -19.81 -0.37
N ALA A 160 26.41 -18.55 -0.34
CA ALA A 160 26.19 -17.84 0.92
C ALA A 160 25.14 -18.55 1.79
N TRP A 161 24.03 -18.98 1.17
CA TRP A 161 22.99 -19.75 1.86
C TRP A 161 23.52 -21.07 2.44
N GLU A 162 24.33 -21.82 1.69
CA GLU A 162 24.97 -23.06 2.13
C GLU A 162 25.93 -22.85 3.30
N GLN A 163 26.50 -21.65 3.41
CA GLN A 163 27.33 -21.21 4.53
C GLN A 163 26.50 -20.64 5.72
N GLY A 164 25.17 -20.71 5.65
CA GLY A 164 24.28 -20.22 6.68
C GLY A 164 23.95 -18.72 6.61
N GLU A 165 24.36 -18.04 5.54
CA GLU A 165 24.09 -16.62 5.35
C GLU A 165 22.90 -16.40 4.40
N ASP A 166 21.80 -15.85 4.91
CA ASP A 166 20.69 -15.39 4.06
C ASP A 166 21.02 -14.02 3.42
N LYS A 167 21.40 -14.04 2.14
CA LYS A 167 21.57 -12.84 1.30
C LYS A 167 20.38 -12.56 0.38
N VAL A 168 19.36 -13.41 0.40
CA VAL A 168 18.15 -13.31 -0.41
C VAL A 168 17.11 -12.43 0.28
N LEU A 169 16.65 -12.84 1.47
CA LEU A 169 15.80 -12.04 2.34
C LEU A 169 16.56 -11.39 3.51
N ARG A 170 17.89 -11.55 3.54
CA ARG A 170 18.86 -10.84 4.40
C ARG A 170 18.63 -11.04 5.90
N GLY A 171 18.05 -12.17 6.27
CA GLY A 171 17.68 -12.46 7.65
C GLY A 171 16.71 -11.44 8.22
N ALA A 172 15.84 -10.86 7.38
CA ALA A 172 14.78 -9.98 7.83
C ALA A 172 13.83 -10.74 8.75
N PRO A 173 13.41 -10.16 9.88
CA PRO A 173 12.51 -10.84 10.80
C PRO A 173 11.07 -10.94 10.27
N HIS A 174 10.68 -10.04 9.36
CA HIS A 174 9.34 -10.00 8.80
C HIS A 174 9.36 -9.78 7.29
N LEU A 175 8.28 -10.21 6.64
CA LEU A 175 8.09 -10.05 5.20
C LEU A 175 6.63 -9.70 4.92
N ALA A 176 6.40 -8.58 4.23
CA ALA A 176 5.09 -8.21 3.72
C ALA A 176 5.04 -8.49 2.21
N ILE A 177 4.05 -9.26 1.76
CA ILE A 177 3.87 -9.66 0.37
C ILE A 177 2.54 -9.09 -0.11
N CYS A 178 2.59 -8.25 -1.14
CA CYS A 178 1.40 -7.65 -1.73
C CYS A 178 0.99 -8.42 -2.99
N HIS A 179 -0.28 -8.77 -3.05
CA HIS A 179 -0.86 -9.55 -4.13
C HIS A 179 -2.24 -9.00 -4.52
N ALA A 180 -2.69 -9.28 -5.73
CA ALA A 180 -3.98 -8.87 -6.23
C ALA A 180 -4.54 -9.87 -7.26
N ASP A 181 -5.85 -9.85 -7.44
CA ASP A 181 -6.51 -10.52 -8.56
C ASP A 181 -6.50 -9.57 -9.78
N PRO A 182 -5.78 -9.90 -10.87
CA PRO A 182 -5.73 -9.06 -12.07
C PRO A 182 -7.07 -8.91 -12.79
N LYS A 183 -8.06 -9.76 -12.45
CA LYS A 183 -9.43 -9.62 -12.99
C LYS A 183 -10.24 -8.53 -12.27
N LYS A 184 -9.81 -8.10 -11.09
CA LYS A 184 -10.49 -7.10 -10.25
C LYS A 184 -9.86 -5.71 -10.30
N SER A 185 -8.69 -5.56 -10.92
CA SER A 185 -8.04 -4.29 -11.14
C SER A 185 -7.51 -4.23 -12.57
N GLU A 186 -7.70 -3.08 -13.24
CA GLU A 186 -7.09 -2.80 -14.54
C GLU A 186 -5.59 -2.49 -14.42
N HIS A 187 -5.13 -2.11 -13.21
CA HIS A 187 -3.77 -1.67 -12.92
C HIS A 187 -3.21 -2.33 -11.65
N PRO A 188 -3.18 -3.67 -11.56
CA PRO A 188 -2.78 -4.37 -10.33
C PRO A 188 -1.31 -4.14 -9.96
N VAL A 189 -0.44 -3.91 -10.93
CA VAL A 189 0.98 -3.60 -10.71
C VAL A 189 1.13 -2.26 -10.02
N GLU A 190 0.48 -1.22 -10.55
CA GLU A 190 0.52 0.13 -10.03
C GLU A 190 -0.14 0.19 -8.65
N ASP A 191 -1.31 -0.40 -8.48
CA ASP A 191 -2.04 -0.44 -7.20
C ASP A 191 -1.19 -1.08 -6.09
N CYS A 192 -0.64 -2.27 -6.34
CA CYS A 192 0.23 -2.95 -5.38
C CYS A 192 1.54 -2.17 -5.14
N THR A 193 2.11 -1.55 -6.18
CA THR A 193 3.32 -0.74 -6.05
C THR A 193 3.08 0.50 -5.20
N LEU A 194 1.99 1.21 -5.41
CA LEU A 194 1.62 2.38 -4.62
C LEU A 194 1.33 2.01 -3.15
N SER A 195 0.57 0.93 -2.93
CA SER A 195 0.31 0.43 -1.57
C SER A 195 1.60 0.05 -0.85
N THR A 196 2.52 -0.62 -1.55
CA THR A 196 3.85 -0.96 -1.01
C THR A 196 4.73 0.26 -0.77
N ALA A 197 4.64 1.28 -1.61
CA ALA A 197 5.36 2.54 -1.41
C ALA A 197 4.88 3.28 -0.16
N TYR A 198 3.57 3.28 0.11
CA TYR A 198 3.01 3.84 1.36
C TYR A 198 3.54 3.11 2.58
N LEU A 199 3.56 1.77 2.56
CA LEU A 199 4.16 0.96 3.61
C LEU A 199 5.66 1.26 3.78
N ASP A 200 6.44 1.27 2.69
CA ASP A 200 7.89 1.54 2.68
C ASP A 200 8.23 2.92 3.25
N LEU A 201 7.46 3.95 2.89
CA LEU A 201 7.65 5.32 3.36
C LEU A 201 7.28 5.46 4.84
N SER A 202 6.21 4.81 5.28
CA SER A 202 5.76 4.88 6.68
C SER A 202 6.63 4.06 7.64
N ALA A 203 7.36 3.03 7.14
CA ALA A 203 8.16 2.13 7.97
C ALA A 203 9.09 2.85 8.96
N SER A 204 9.72 3.94 8.52
CA SER A 204 10.66 4.70 9.37
C SER A 204 9.98 5.40 10.55
N SER A 205 8.72 5.82 10.45
CA SER A 205 7.95 6.43 11.54
C SER A 205 7.60 5.41 12.63
N PHE A 206 7.54 4.12 12.27
CA PHE A 206 7.40 3.00 13.21
C PHE A 206 8.75 2.46 13.72
N GLY A 207 9.87 3.14 13.38
CA GLY A 207 11.22 2.69 13.73
C GLY A 207 11.70 1.47 12.95
N LEU A 208 10.95 1.03 11.94
CA LEU A 208 11.30 -0.07 11.06
C LEU A 208 12.06 0.41 9.83
N GLY A 209 12.76 -0.49 9.21
CA GLY A 209 13.36 -0.32 7.91
C GLY A 209 12.83 -1.37 6.95
N SER A 210 12.74 -1.02 5.69
CA SER A 210 12.20 -1.85 4.63
C SER A 210 13.22 -2.04 3.50
N CYS A 211 13.08 -3.13 2.78
CA CYS A 211 13.79 -3.36 1.52
C CYS A 211 12.94 -4.24 0.60
N TRP A 212 12.77 -3.83 -0.63
CA TRP A 212 12.01 -4.59 -1.63
C TRP A 212 12.64 -5.94 -1.91
N ALA A 213 11.82 -7.01 -1.92
CA ALA A 213 12.22 -8.41 -2.02
C ALA A 213 12.01 -8.94 -3.44
N GLY A 214 12.66 -8.32 -4.44
CA GLY A 214 12.45 -8.64 -5.85
C GLY A 214 12.71 -10.09 -6.22
N PHE A 215 13.67 -10.77 -5.58
CA PHE A 215 13.93 -12.19 -5.83
C PHE A 215 12.74 -13.08 -5.44
N LEU A 216 12.06 -12.75 -4.33
CA LEU A 216 10.88 -13.49 -3.91
C LEU A 216 9.74 -13.30 -4.91
N VAL A 217 9.49 -12.05 -5.35
CA VAL A 217 8.46 -11.76 -6.36
C VAL A 217 8.74 -12.54 -7.64
N GLN A 218 9.96 -12.53 -8.12
CA GLN A 218 10.34 -13.29 -9.32
C GLN A 218 10.12 -14.80 -9.16
N ALA A 219 10.52 -15.36 -8.02
CA ALA A 219 10.34 -16.77 -7.73
C ALA A 219 8.87 -17.15 -7.58
N ALA A 220 8.04 -16.30 -6.94
CA ALA A 220 6.61 -16.55 -6.76
C ALA A 220 5.86 -16.73 -8.10
N HIS A 221 6.34 -16.11 -9.17
CA HIS A 221 5.76 -16.26 -10.52
C HIS A 221 6.26 -17.47 -11.31
N ARG A 222 7.34 -18.12 -10.89
CA ARG A 222 8.07 -19.08 -11.74
C ARG A 222 8.43 -20.38 -11.03
N TYR A 223 8.18 -20.49 -9.74
CA TYR A 223 8.56 -21.64 -8.93
C TYR A 223 7.37 -22.11 -8.11
N GLN A 224 6.75 -23.20 -8.57
CA GLN A 224 5.52 -23.72 -8.01
C GLN A 224 5.59 -23.99 -6.49
N PRO A 225 6.69 -24.57 -5.92
CA PRO A 225 6.77 -24.78 -4.49
C PRO A 225 6.68 -23.50 -3.66
N LEU A 226 7.15 -22.36 -4.17
CA LEU A 226 6.97 -21.08 -3.50
C LEU A 226 5.54 -20.55 -3.66
N ALA A 227 4.96 -20.69 -4.86
CA ALA A 227 3.57 -20.28 -5.09
C ALA A 227 2.61 -21.07 -4.17
N ASP A 228 2.80 -22.39 -4.05
CA ASP A 228 2.03 -23.26 -3.15
C ASP A 228 2.23 -22.87 -1.68
N ALA A 229 3.47 -22.52 -1.30
CA ALA A 229 3.80 -22.12 0.06
C ALA A 229 3.15 -20.78 0.47
N LEU A 230 2.84 -19.90 -0.49
CA LEU A 230 2.17 -18.62 -0.25
C LEU A 230 0.66 -18.77 -0.10
N ASP A 231 0.07 -19.87 -0.54
CA ASP A 231 -1.36 -20.19 -0.45
C ASP A 231 -2.27 -19.03 -0.83
N LEU A 232 -2.01 -18.44 -2.00
CA LEU A 232 -2.75 -17.28 -2.48
C LEU A 232 -4.19 -17.65 -2.84
N PRO A 233 -5.16 -16.74 -2.63
CA PRO A 233 -6.51 -16.93 -3.16
C PRO A 233 -6.49 -17.17 -4.67
N GLU A 234 -7.52 -17.87 -5.17
CA GLU A 234 -7.65 -18.16 -6.60
C GLU A 234 -7.49 -16.91 -7.47
N ASN A 235 -6.77 -17.02 -8.56
CA ASN A 235 -6.40 -15.96 -9.52
C ASN A 235 -5.50 -14.85 -8.98
N HIS A 236 -5.13 -14.84 -7.70
CA HIS A 236 -4.21 -13.83 -7.18
C HIS A 236 -2.76 -14.08 -7.63
N LEU A 237 -2.06 -12.98 -7.90
CA LEU A 237 -0.64 -12.97 -8.24
C LEU A 237 0.11 -12.04 -7.29
N VAL A 238 1.35 -12.40 -6.95
CA VAL A 238 2.26 -11.53 -6.19
C VAL A 238 2.76 -10.41 -7.12
N TYR A 239 2.65 -9.16 -6.69
CA TYR A 239 3.18 -8.02 -7.45
C TYR A 239 4.38 -7.37 -6.78
N THR A 240 4.37 -7.29 -5.45
CA THR A 240 5.47 -6.70 -4.69
C THR A 240 5.68 -7.46 -3.38
N ALA A 241 6.88 -7.33 -2.81
CA ALA A 241 7.17 -7.79 -1.47
C ALA A 241 8.24 -6.93 -0.83
N VAL A 242 8.19 -6.74 0.49
CA VAL A 242 9.18 -5.99 1.26
C VAL A 242 9.58 -6.75 2.51
N MET A 243 10.89 -6.84 2.73
CA MET A 243 11.50 -7.23 3.99
C MET A 243 11.33 -6.11 5.01
N LEU A 244 10.98 -6.43 6.25
CA LEU A 244 10.80 -5.47 7.34
C LEU A 244 11.56 -5.90 8.59
N GLY A 245 12.04 -4.92 9.34
CA GLY A 245 12.70 -5.15 10.64
C GLY A 245 13.41 -3.91 11.16
N TYR A 246 13.86 -3.96 12.41
CA TYR A 246 14.61 -2.85 13.00
C TYR A 246 16.00 -2.74 12.37
N PRO A 247 16.38 -1.56 11.80
CA PRO A 247 17.70 -1.36 11.18
C PRO A 247 18.83 -1.58 12.19
N LYS A 248 19.88 -2.33 11.79
CA LYS A 248 21.09 -2.48 12.61
C LYS A 248 21.95 -1.21 12.59
N PHE A 249 21.96 -0.50 11.47
CA PHE A 249 22.78 0.71 11.27
C PHE A 249 21.91 1.93 11.01
N ARG A 250 22.41 3.11 11.40
CA ARG A 250 21.82 4.42 11.05
C ARG A 250 22.57 5.02 9.86
N TYR A 251 21.85 5.42 8.82
CA TYR A 251 22.42 6.18 7.73
C TYR A 251 22.60 7.64 8.15
N ARG A 252 23.80 8.16 7.99
CA ARG A 252 24.16 9.51 8.47
C ARG A 252 24.15 10.55 7.37
N ARG A 253 24.03 10.15 6.12
CA ARG A 253 24.08 11.04 4.94
C ARG A 253 23.08 10.58 3.90
N ILE A 254 22.58 11.52 3.14
CA ILE A 254 21.77 11.29 1.96
C ILE A 254 22.72 11.29 0.76
N PRO A 255 22.91 10.17 0.08
CA PRO A 255 23.75 10.13 -1.12
C PRO A 255 23.16 11.00 -2.22
N GLN A 256 24.02 11.61 -3.01
CA GLN A 256 23.63 12.36 -4.18
C GLN A 256 22.90 11.46 -5.19
N ARG A 257 21.99 12.04 -5.93
CA ARG A 257 21.32 11.48 -7.09
C ARG A 257 21.76 12.22 -8.34
N ASP A 258 21.59 11.56 -9.48
CA ASP A 258 21.74 12.22 -10.77
C ASP A 258 20.75 13.37 -10.88
N GLU A 259 21.09 14.34 -11.77
CA GLU A 259 20.23 15.48 -12.03
C GLU A 259 18.87 15.04 -12.59
N LEU A 260 17.83 15.78 -12.21
CA LEU A 260 16.49 15.54 -12.69
C LEU A 260 16.42 15.87 -14.19
N LYS A 261 16.03 14.88 -14.98
CA LYS A 261 15.74 15.08 -16.41
C LYS A 261 14.30 15.53 -16.56
N VAL A 262 14.08 16.79 -16.89
CA VAL A 262 12.75 17.38 -17.04
C VAL A 262 12.72 18.34 -18.23
N SER A 263 11.62 18.36 -18.94
CA SER A 263 11.34 19.35 -19.97
C SER A 263 10.17 20.22 -19.52
N TRP A 264 10.45 21.51 -19.34
CA TRP A 264 9.41 22.51 -19.01
C TRP A 264 8.80 23.02 -20.31
N ARG A 265 7.46 23.05 -20.41
CA ARG A 265 6.70 23.53 -21.56
C ARG A 265 5.72 24.60 -21.13
#